data_3a508ccbfedf65009231445df93decd3
#
_entry.id   3a508ccbfedf65009231445df93decd3
#
_cell.length_a   1.000
_cell.length_b   1.000
_cell.length_c   1.000
_cell.angle_alpha   90.00
_cell.angle_beta   90.00
_cell.angle_gamma   90.00
#
_symmetry.space_group_name_H-M   'P 1'
#
loop_
_entity.id
_entity.type
_entity.pdbx_description
1 polymer ?
#
loop_
_entity_poly.entity_id
_entity_poly.type
_entity_poly.pdbx_seq_one_letter_code
_entity_poly.pdbx_strand_id
1 'polypeptide(L)'
;MKKIAIVCNYALNPNRIGGMDRFYVAFDVKAKALEYEIDWYFSNYQPFDFFSGLTIFSANNQNVEQFFLEKVNQENLKYEVLVTHFLALCTPFYKNAKGLGIQKTISVDHNPRPLRGFSFSKIIKNKIRGILYARYIDLFVGVSEYTRRHILRDYGSFLSSKTNMIYNGIDTSVFVKRTKENKNRFVVCSHLRESKGIQDLLQAVSVLENEIKNQIQIDIYGEGPFENELVTMANHLHLNQIVFFKGSTSNLYQLLSNYSYLLQPTYMECFSLSVLESLAANVPVITTTVGGNLEIIENDKNGFIFEPKDYFGLATILKNIVLGNLSIKRDVSFQIETDYNLEKMVENHIQILA
;
A
#
# COMPACT_ATOMS: atom_id res chain seq x y z
N MET A 1 -30.32 -2.59 -12.86
CA MET A 1 -29.18 -2.74 -11.94
C MET A 1 -27.91 -2.57 -12.77
N LYS A 2 -27.01 -1.63 -12.43
CA LYS A 2 -25.76 -1.45 -13.18
C LYS A 2 -24.78 -2.57 -12.83
N LYS A 3 -24.21 -3.24 -13.84
CA LYS A 3 -23.24 -4.30 -13.64
C LYS A 3 -21.81 -3.78 -13.81
N ILE A 4 -20.95 -4.07 -12.82
CA ILE A 4 -19.59 -3.56 -12.71
C ILE A 4 -18.61 -4.71 -12.70
N ALA A 5 -17.57 -4.62 -13.53
CA ALA A 5 -16.40 -5.49 -13.41
C ALA A 5 -15.29 -4.77 -12.65
N ILE A 6 -14.67 -5.45 -11.69
CA ILE A 6 -13.47 -4.96 -11.00
C ILE A 6 -12.32 -5.93 -11.30
N VAL A 7 -11.28 -5.44 -11.96
CA VAL A 7 -10.11 -6.25 -12.36
C VAL A 7 -8.91 -5.84 -11.55
N CYS A 8 -8.41 -6.78 -10.74
CA CYS A 8 -7.31 -6.57 -9.81
C CYS A 8 -6.12 -7.49 -10.11
N ASN A 9 -4.98 -6.91 -10.42
CA ASN A 9 -3.73 -7.69 -10.46
C ASN A 9 -3.22 -7.93 -9.03
N TYR A 10 -4.02 -8.68 -8.26
CA TYR A 10 -3.81 -8.96 -6.85
C TYR A 10 -4.21 -10.41 -6.56
N ALA A 11 -3.42 -11.11 -5.75
CA ALA A 11 -3.72 -12.47 -5.31
C ALA A 11 -4.33 -12.44 -3.90
N LEU A 12 -5.52 -12.98 -3.75
CA LEU A 12 -6.17 -13.15 -2.45
C LEU A 12 -5.55 -14.35 -1.71
N ASN A 13 -5.16 -14.13 -0.45
CA ASN A 13 -4.46 -15.16 0.33
C ASN A 13 -5.14 -15.32 1.70
N PRO A 14 -5.61 -16.55 2.07
CA PRO A 14 -6.27 -16.80 3.36
C PRO A 14 -5.38 -16.50 4.58
N ASN A 15 -4.06 -16.62 4.42
CA ASN A 15 -3.10 -16.41 5.49
C ASN A 15 -2.72 -14.93 5.69
N ARG A 16 -3.21 -14.04 4.82
CA ARG A 16 -2.89 -12.61 4.87
C ARG A 16 -4.09 -11.77 4.47
N ILE A 17 -4.84 -11.28 5.43
CA ILE A 17 -5.93 -10.31 5.22
C ILE A 17 -5.40 -8.92 5.57
N GLY A 18 -5.16 -8.09 4.56
CA GLY A 18 -4.68 -6.73 4.69
C GLY A 18 -5.76 -5.66 4.51
N GLY A 19 -5.34 -4.38 4.50
CA GLY A 19 -6.27 -3.26 4.32
C GLY A 19 -7.02 -3.30 2.98
N MET A 20 -6.37 -3.69 1.88
CA MET A 20 -7.04 -3.80 0.58
C MET A 20 -8.07 -4.93 0.54
N ASP A 21 -7.81 -6.06 1.21
CA ASP A 21 -8.78 -7.16 1.30
C ASP A 21 -10.06 -6.71 2.01
N ARG A 22 -9.92 -5.96 3.10
CA ARG A 22 -11.05 -5.35 3.82
C ARG A 22 -11.80 -4.32 2.97
N PHE A 23 -11.06 -3.51 2.18
CA PHE A 23 -11.67 -2.58 1.24
C PHE A 23 -12.53 -3.31 0.21
N TYR A 24 -12.07 -4.41 -0.40
CA TYR A 24 -12.86 -5.13 -1.40
C TYR A 24 -14.19 -5.62 -0.83
N VAL A 25 -14.18 -6.19 0.36
CA VAL A 25 -15.42 -6.66 1.04
C VAL A 25 -16.34 -5.49 1.38
N ALA A 26 -15.81 -4.42 2.00
CA ALA A 26 -16.61 -3.28 2.41
C ALA A 26 -17.22 -2.53 1.19
N PHE A 27 -16.43 -2.39 0.12
CA PHE A 27 -16.90 -1.79 -1.12
C PHE A 27 -18.01 -2.62 -1.78
N ASP A 28 -17.85 -3.94 -1.86
CA ASP A 28 -18.83 -4.86 -2.42
C ASP A 28 -20.17 -4.77 -1.67
N VAL A 29 -20.13 -4.83 -0.35
CA VAL A 29 -21.33 -4.71 0.51
C VAL A 29 -22.02 -3.36 0.28
N LYS A 30 -21.28 -2.26 0.28
CA LYS A 30 -21.86 -0.92 0.09
C LYS A 30 -22.45 -0.74 -1.31
N ALA A 31 -21.75 -1.23 -2.34
CA ALA A 31 -22.21 -1.14 -3.72
C ALA A 31 -23.47 -1.99 -3.96
N LYS A 32 -23.53 -3.20 -3.43
CA LYS A 32 -24.73 -4.05 -3.50
C LYS A 32 -25.93 -3.41 -2.80
N ALA A 33 -25.72 -2.74 -1.67
CA ALA A 33 -26.78 -1.97 -0.98
C ALA A 33 -27.30 -0.79 -1.82
N LEU A 34 -26.54 -0.33 -2.82
CA LEU A 34 -26.92 0.69 -3.80
C LEU A 34 -27.36 0.09 -5.14
N GLU A 35 -27.75 -1.18 -5.14
CA GLU A 35 -28.27 -1.92 -6.30
C GLU A 35 -27.26 -2.06 -7.46
N TYR A 36 -25.94 -2.04 -7.19
CA TYR A 36 -24.93 -2.45 -8.14
C TYR A 36 -24.72 -3.97 -8.08
N GLU A 37 -24.47 -4.59 -9.22
CA GLU A 37 -24.02 -5.98 -9.34
C GLU A 37 -22.51 -5.95 -9.65
N ILE A 38 -21.69 -6.68 -8.85
CA ILE A 38 -20.23 -6.62 -8.97
C ILE A 38 -19.66 -8.00 -9.21
N ASP A 39 -18.84 -8.09 -10.26
CA ASP A 39 -18.00 -9.23 -10.56
C ASP A 39 -16.51 -8.85 -10.35
N TRP A 40 -15.82 -9.60 -9.49
CA TRP A 40 -14.42 -9.41 -9.17
C TRP A 40 -13.54 -10.36 -9.95
N TYR A 41 -12.48 -9.84 -10.58
CA TYR A 41 -11.47 -10.59 -11.31
C TYR A 41 -10.13 -10.42 -10.62
N PHE A 42 -9.60 -11.49 -10.02
CA PHE A 42 -8.31 -11.49 -9.34
C PHE A 42 -7.27 -12.33 -10.07
N SER A 43 -5.98 -12.00 -9.92
CA SER A 43 -4.89 -12.77 -10.50
C SER A 43 -4.83 -14.19 -9.95
N ASN A 44 -5.14 -14.37 -8.66
CA ASN A 44 -5.30 -15.67 -8.03
C ASN A 44 -6.25 -15.60 -6.84
N TYR A 45 -6.98 -16.68 -6.58
CA TYR A 45 -7.90 -16.81 -5.47
C TYR A 45 -8.05 -18.26 -5.05
N GLN A 46 -7.91 -18.52 -3.75
CA GLN A 46 -8.33 -19.75 -3.13
C GLN A 46 -9.55 -19.44 -2.24
N PRO A 47 -10.68 -20.16 -2.42
CA PRO A 47 -11.90 -19.87 -1.65
C PRO A 47 -11.68 -19.98 -0.14
N PHE A 48 -12.13 -18.97 0.60
CA PHE A 48 -12.21 -18.99 2.06
C PHE A 48 -13.26 -17.97 2.56
N ASP A 49 -13.73 -18.15 3.79
CA ASP A 49 -14.94 -17.51 4.32
C ASP A 49 -14.93 -15.98 4.24
N PHE A 50 -13.79 -15.35 4.42
CA PHE A 50 -13.70 -13.87 4.42
C PHE A 50 -14.22 -13.23 3.14
N PHE A 51 -14.10 -13.90 1.99
CA PHE A 51 -14.57 -13.40 0.69
C PHE A 51 -15.84 -14.08 0.17
N SER A 52 -16.54 -14.86 1.00
CA SER A 52 -17.72 -15.64 0.59
C SER A 52 -18.87 -14.79 0.02
N GLY A 53 -18.91 -13.50 0.39
CA GLY A 53 -19.92 -12.57 -0.14
C GLY A 53 -19.63 -12.02 -1.53
N LEU A 54 -18.42 -12.20 -2.08
CA LEU A 54 -18.01 -11.66 -3.37
C LEU A 54 -18.25 -12.66 -4.51
N THR A 55 -18.65 -12.17 -5.68
CA THR A 55 -18.64 -12.94 -6.93
C THR A 55 -17.26 -12.85 -7.55
N ILE A 56 -16.42 -13.91 -7.41
CA ILE A 56 -15.02 -13.91 -7.77
C ILE A 56 -14.72 -14.82 -8.95
N PHE A 57 -13.96 -14.29 -9.92
CA PHE A 57 -13.33 -15.01 -11.01
C PHE A 57 -11.80 -14.97 -10.84
N SER A 58 -11.18 -16.16 -10.77
CA SER A 58 -9.72 -16.29 -10.60
C SER A 58 -9.04 -16.53 -11.94
N ALA A 59 -8.02 -15.76 -12.24
CA ALA A 59 -7.15 -16.01 -13.40
C ALA A 59 -6.16 -17.15 -13.17
N ASN A 60 -6.10 -17.73 -11.96
CA ASN A 60 -5.23 -18.85 -11.60
C ASN A 60 -3.75 -18.62 -11.99
N ASN A 61 -3.24 -17.43 -11.64
CA ASN A 61 -1.90 -16.93 -11.98
C ASN A 61 -1.64 -16.64 -13.46
N GLN A 62 -2.66 -16.72 -14.33
CA GLN A 62 -2.56 -16.18 -15.69
C GLN A 62 -2.64 -14.65 -15.66
N ASN A 63 -2.39 -14.02 -16.82
CA ASN A 63 -2.56 -12.58 -16.95
C ASN A 63 -4.04 -12.20 -16.77
N VAL A 64 -4.36 -11.47 -15.70
CA VAL A 64 -5.74 -11.13 -15.33
C VAL A 64 -6.43 -10.24 -16.38
N GLU A 65 -5.69 -9.37 -17.10
CA GLU A 65 -6.23 -8.53 -18.18
C GLU A 65 -6.72 -9.41 -19.34
N GLN A 66 -5.89 -10.38 -19.75
CA GLN A 66 -6.23 -11.31 -20.83
C GLN A 66 -7.39 -12.23 -20.42
N PHE A 67 -7.33 -12.81 -19.23
CA PHE A 67 -8.39 -13.65 -18.66
C PHE A 67 -9.74 -12.94 -18.64
N PHE A 68 -9.77 -11.67 -18.19
CA PHE A 68 -10.99 -10.85 -18.20
C PHE A 68 -11.56 -10.70 -19.60
N LEU A 69 -10.75 -10.30 -20.58
CA LEU A 69 -11.20 -10.08 -21.96
C LEU A 69 -11.76 -11.37 -22.60
N GLU A 70 -11.07 -12.49 -22.40
CA GLU A 70 -11.49 -13.79 -22.91
C GLU A 70 -12.81 -14.25 -22.30
N LYS A 71 -12.91 -14.18 -20.96
CA LYS A 71 -14.12 -14.60 -20.25
C LYS A 71 -15.33 -13.77 -20.61
N VAL A 72 -15.19 -12.44 -20.66
CA VAL A 72 -16.29 -11.55 -21.05
C VAL A 72 -16.78 -11.84 -22.46
N ASN A 73 -15.84 -12.10 -23.39
CA ASN A 73 -16.20 -12.42 -24.77
C ASN A 73 -16.85 -13.81 -24.90
N GLN A 74 -16.29 -14.84 -24.26
CA GLN A 74 -16.78 -16.22 -24.35
C GLN A 74 -18.17 -16.40 -23.72
N GLU A 75 -18.41 -15.78 -22.57
CA GLU A 75 -19.68 -15.88 -21.82
C GLU A 75 -20.66 -14.76 -22.18
N ASN A 76 -20.29 -13.88 -23.12
CA ASN A 76 -21.09 -12.71 -23.55
C ASN A 76 -21.55 -11.85 -22.36
N LEU A 77 -20.70 -11.68 -21.34
CA LEU A 77 -20.99 -10.85 -20.19
C LEU A 77 -21.07 -9.38 -20.59
N LYS A 78 -21.92 -8.61 -19.93
CA LYS A 78 -22.08 -7.17 -20.21
C LYS A 78 -21.82 -6.38 -18.94
N TYR A 79 -20.91 -5.43 -19.01
CA TYR A 79 -20.58 -4.50 -17.93
C TYR A 79 -20.74 -3.07 -18.39
N GLU A 80 -21.33 -2.23 -17.56
CA GLU A 80 -21.43 -0.80 -17.82
C GLU A 80 -20.15 -0.08 -17.38
N VAL A 81 -19.58 -0.52 -16.25
CA VAL A 81 -18.40 0.09 -15.64
C VAL A 81 -17.29 -0.96 -15.46
N LEU A 82 -16.08 -0.58 -15.78
CA LEU A 82 -14.85 -1.31 -15.45
C LEU A 82 -14.02 -0.49 -14.46
N VAL A 83 -13.69 -1.06 -13.33
CA VAL A 83 -12.72 -0.50 -12.39
C VAL A 83 -11.48 -1.40 -12.38
N THR A 84 -10.28 -0.81 -12.40
CA THR A 84 -9.04 -1.58 -12.37
C THR A 84 -8.16 -1.17 -11.19
N HIS A 85 -7.55 -2.16 -10.51
CA HIS A 85 -6.58 -1.95 -9.44
C HIS A 85 -5.27 -2.69 -9.73
N PHE A 86 -4.13 -2.08 -9.44
CA PHE A 86 -2.79 -2.67 -9.61
C PHE A 86 -2.43 -3.02 -11.06
N LEU A 87 -3.16 -2.52 -12.05
CA LEU A 87 -2.83 -2.67 -13.46
C LEU A 87 -1.94 -1.53 -13.96
N ALA A 88 -1.23 -1.78 -15.06
CA ALA A 88 -0.50 -0.72 -15.74
C ALA A 88 -1.47 0.22 -16.46
N LEU A 89 -1.26 1.52 -16.33
CA LEU A 89 -2.08 2.54 -16.98
C LEU A 89 -1.78 2.62 -18.49
N CYS A 90 -2.78 3.08 -19.25
CA CYS A 90 -2.64 3.40 -20.67
C CYS A 90 -2.04 2.24 -21.48
N THR A 91 -2.65 1.05 -21.40
CA THR A 91 -2.29 -0.15 -22.17
C THR A 91 -3.34 -0.46 -23.22
N PRO A 92 -3.05 -1.34 -24.20
CA PRO A 92 -4.04 -1.84 -25.15
C PRO A 92 -5.26 -2.51 -24.50
N PHE A 93 -5.12 -3.02 -23.27
CA PHE A 93 -6.21 -3.60 -22.50
C PHE A 93 -7.44 -2.70 -22.45
N TYR A 94 -7.27 -1.42 -22.13
CA TYR A 94 -8.40 -0.47 -22.02
C TYR A 94 -9.12 -0.23 -23.36
N LYS A 95 -8.38 -0.23 -24.47
CA LYS A 95 -8.98 -0.19 -25.81
C LYS A 95 -9.84 -1.42 -26.06
N ASN A 96 -9.30 -2.61 -25.75
CA ASN A 96 -10.00 -3.87 -25.96
C ASN A 96 -11.23 -3.99 -25.05
N ALA A 97 -11.13 -3.56 -23.79
CA ALA A 97 -12.25 -3.51 -22.87
C ALA A 97 -13.38 -2.58 -23.36
N LYS A 98 -13.05 -1.39 -23.86
CA LYS A 98 -14.05 -0.52 -24.52
C LYS A 98 -14.70 -1.18 -25.74
N GLY A 99 -13.95 -2.00 -26.49
CA GLY A 99 -14.48 -2.79 -27.61
C GLY A 99 -15.52 -3.85 -27.22
N LEU A 100 -15.56 -4.27 -25.96
CA LEU A 100 -16.60 -5.15 -25.40
C LEU A 100 -17.89 -4.43 -24.99
N GLY A 101 -17.97 -3.10 -25.22
CA GLY A 101 -19.16 -2.30 -24.93
C GLY A 101 -19.15 -1.63 -23.54
N ILE A 102 -18.05 -1.67 -22.82
CA ILE A 102 -17.92 -1.00 -21.51
C ILE A 102 -18.01 0.51 -21.70
N GLN A 103 -18.97 1.15 -20.99
CA GLN A 103 -19.25 2.57 -21.15
C GLN A 103 -18.29 3.45 -20.35
N LYS A 104 -17.97 3.08 -19.10
CA LYS A 104 -17.10 3.84 -18.21
C LYS A 104 -15.93 2.98 -17.73
N THR A 105 -14.71 3.50 -17.81
CA THR A 105 -13.49 2.84 -17.37
C THR A 105 -12.76 3.71 -16.36
N ILE A 106 -12.53 3.19 -15.17
CA ILE A 106 -11.85 3.83 -14.06
C ILE A 106 -10.57 3.05 -13.75
N SER A 107 -9.45 3.72 -13.65
CA SER A 107 -8.19 3.05 -13.32
C SER A 107 -7.55 3.63 -12.07
N VAL A 108 -7.42 2.81 -11.03
CA VAL A 108 -6.83 3.17 -9.73
C VAL A 108 -5.36 2.76 -9.71
N ASP A 109 -4.48 3.73 -9.58
CA ASP A 109 -3.03 3.54 -9.60
C ASP A 109 -2.46 3.36 -8.20
N HIS A 110 -2.03 2.14 -7.91
CA HIS A 110 -1.32 1.75 -6.69
C HIS A 110 0.18 1.51 -6.92
N ASN A 111 0.70 1.85 -8.10
CA ASN A 111 2.07 1.49 -8.46
C ASN A 111 3.05 2.56 -7.96
N PRO A 112 4.02 2.20 -7.10
CA PRO A 112 5.06 3.12 -6.68
C PRO A 112 6.04 3.42 -7.80
N ARG A 113 6.74 4.54 -7.69
CA ARG A 113 7.80 4.93 -8.63
C ARG A 113 9.18 4.64 -8.05
N PRO A 114 10.16 4.21 -8.88
CA PRO A 114 11.52 4.02 -8.41
C PRO A 114 12.09 5.29 -7.79
N LEU A 115 12.93 5.18 -6.76
CA LEU A 115 13.52 6.32 -6.06
C LEU A 115 14.19 7.33 -7.00
N ARG A 116 14.91 6.84 -8.00
CA ARG A 116 15.56 7.68 -9.04
C ARG A 116 14.63 8.07 -10.19
N GLY A 117 13.32 7.78 -10.09
CA GLY A 117 12.37 7.90 -11.18
C GLY A 117 12.54 6.81 -12.25
N PHE A 118 11.74 6.89 -13.31
CA PHE A 118 11.86 5.98 -14.44
C PHE A 118 13.02 6.38 -15.37
N SER A 119 13.61 5.40 -16.08
CA SER A 119 14.57 5.65 -17.15
C SER A 119 13.94 6.51 -18.26
N PHE A 120 14.78 7.26 -18.99
CA PHE A 120 14.32 8.12 -20.07
C PHE A 120 13.48 7.38 -21.13
N SER A 121 13.91 6.18 -21.54
CA SER A 121 13.16 5.32 -22.45
C SER A 121 11.77 4.93 -21.90
N LYS A 122 11.66 4.65 -20.60
CA LYS A 122 10.39 4.35 -19.95
C LYS A 122 9.49 5.57 -19.91
N ILE A 123 10.03 6.76 -19.67
CA ILE A 123 9.29 8.04 -19.69
C ILE A 123 8.69 8.28 -21.08
N ILE A 124 9.49 8.17 -22.14
CA ILE A 124 9.00 8.31 -23.53
C ILE A 124 7.92 7.30 -23.82
N LYS A 125 8.14 6.02 -23.48
CA LYS A 125 7.14 4.96 -23.68
C LYS A 125 5.82 5.27 -22.97
N ASN A 126 5.87 5.76 -21.74
CA ASN A 126 4.68 6.13 -20.98
C ASN A 126 3.96 7.33 -21.61
N LYS A 127 4.68 8.36 -22.08
CA LYS A 127 4.09 9.50 -22.80
C LYS A 127 3.36 9.06 -24.08
N ILE A 128 3.99 8.21 -24.89
CA ILE A 128 3.38 7.63 -26.09
C ILE A 128 2.12 6.84 -25.71
N ARG A 129 2.18 6.00 -24.69
CA ARG A 129 1.03 5.27 -24.18
C ARG A 129 -0.09 6.20 -23.72
N GLY A 130 0.24 7.30 -23.02
CA GLY A 130 -0.72 8.32 -22.63
C GLY A 130 -1.46 8.89 -23.83
N ILE A 131 -0.75 9.25 -24.89
CA ILE A 131 -1.36 9.78 -26.14
C ILE A 131 -2.25 8.73 -26.80
N LEU A 132 -1.80 7.48 -26.89
CA LEU A 132 -2.50 6.44 -27.65
C LEU A 132 -3.71 5.86 -26.91
N TYR A 133 -3.59 5.65 -25.59
CA TYR A 133 -4.54 4.81 -24.84
C TYR A 133 -5.31 5.55 -23.74
N ALA A 134 -4.88 6.73 -23.29
CA ALA A 134 -5.57 7.43 -22.22
C ALA A 134 -7.02 7.83 -22.57
N ARG A 135 -7.36 7.94 -23.85
CA ARG A 135 -8.74 8.20 -24.31
C ARG A 135 -9.73 7.06 -23.98
N TYR A 136 -9.21 5.87 -23.68
CA TYR A 136 -10.03 4.70 -23.31
C TYR A 136 -10.19 4.55 -21.78
N ILE A 137 -9.64 5.47 -21.01
CA ILE A 137 -9.82 5.56 -19.56
C ILE A 137 -10.56 6.87 -19.29
N ASP A 138 -11.75 6.77 -18.69
CA ASP A 138 -12.61 7.92 -18.42
C ASP A 138 -12.15 8.65 -17.15
N LEU A 139 -11.64 7.90 -16.14
CA LEU A 139 -11.14 8.45 -14.90
C LEU A 139 -9.88 7.73 -14.43
N PHE A 140 -8.85 8.49 -14.12
CA PHE A 140 -7.67 8.04 -13.41
C PHE A 140 -7.80 8.40 -11.93
N VAL A 141 -7.43 7.48 -11.04
CA VAL A 141 -7.43 7.71 -9.60
C VAL A 141 -6.05 7.41 -9.04
N GLY A 142 -5.41 8.39 -8.44
CA GLY A 142 -4.20 8.20 -7.64
C GLY A 142 -4.56 7.92 -6.19
N VAL A 143 -3.90 6.96 -5.54
CA VAL A 143 -4.13 6.64 -4.12
C VAL A 143 -3.47 7.62 -3.16
N SER A 144 -2.84 8.67 -3.68
CA SER A 144 -2.24 9.79 -2.97
C SER A 144 -2.03 10.95 -3.93
N GLU A 145 -1.78 12.15 -3.41
CA GLU A 145 -1.39 13.29 -4.24
C GLU A 145 -0.06 13.02 -4.97
N TYR A 146 0.86 12.32 -4.31
CA TYR A 146 2.08 11.81 -4.95
C TYR A 146 1.75 10.98 -6.19
N THR A 147 0.86 10.01 -6.09
CA THR A 147 0.47 9.14 -7.20
C THR A 147 -0.26 9.92 -8.29
N ARG A 148 -1.18 10.83 -7.92
CA ARG A 148 -1.90 11.71 -8.85
C ARG A 148 -0.92 12.55 -9.69
N ARG A 149 0.05 13.19 -9.06
CA ARG A 149 1.09 13.99 -9.76
C ARG A 149 1.92 13.13 -10.70
N HIS A 150 2.24 11.90 -10.28
CA HIS A 150 3.02 10.97 -11.12
C HIS A 150 2.23 10.46 -12.32
N ILE A 151 0.91 10.24 -12.23
CA ILE A 151 0.09 9.95 -13.41
C ILE A 151 0.24 11.07 -14.45
N LEU A 152 0.11 12.33 -14.04
CA LEU A 152 0.22 13.48 -14.93
C LEU A 152 1.64 13.64 -15.49
N ARG A 153 2.65 13.44 -14.66
CA ARG A 153 4.06 13.49 -15.07
C ARG A 153 4.41 12.40 -16.08
N ASP A 154 3.99 11.16 -15.82
CA ASP A 154 4.39 9.98 -16.59
C ASP A 154 3.63 9.87 -17.92
N TYR A 155 2.33 10.15 -17.94
CA TYR A 155 1.47 9.95 -19.11
C TYR A 155 1.07 11.23 -19.82
N GLY A 156 0.96 12.36 -19.13
CA GLY A 156 0.70 13.67 -19.73
C GLY A 156 -0.15 14.58 -18.86
N SER A 157 0.22 15.86 -18.78
CA SER A 157 -0.52 16.88 -18.01
C SER A 157 -1.93 17.15 -18.54
N PHE A 158 -2.20 16.82 -19.83
CA PHE A 158 -3.54 16.93 -20.43
C PHE A 158 -4.57 16.01 -19.77
N LEU A 159 -4.15 15.06 -18.93
CA LEU A 159 -5.02 14.17 -18.16
C LEU A 159 -5.59 14.82 -16.89
N SER A 160 -5.20 16.07 -16.57
CA SER A 160 -5.55 16.69 -15.30
C SER A 160 -7.06 16.76 -15.03
N SER A 161 -7.88 17.02 -16.07
CA SER A 161 -9.35 17.09 -15.94
C SER A 161 -10.03 15.75 -15.65
N LYS A 162 -9.33 14.64 -15.85
CA LYS A 162 -9.83 13.29 -15.59
C LYS A 162 -8.91 12.47 -14.66
N THR A 163 -8.17 13.17 -13.80
CA THR A 163 -7.31 12.53 -12.80
C THR A 163 -7.68 13.04 -11.42
N ASN A 164 -8.28 12.18 -10.62
CA ASN A 164 -8.67 12.43 -9.24
C ASN A 164 -7.71 11.74 -8.25
N MET A 165 -7.90 12.04 -6.98
CA MET A 165 -7.21 11.40 -5.87
C MET A 165 -8.24 10.82 -4.90
N ILE A 166 -8.02 9.57 -4.47
CA ILE A 166 -8.75 8.94 -3.38
C ILE A 166 -7.72 8.23 -2.52
N TYR A 167 -7.54 8.70 -1.29
CA TYR A 167 -6.63 8.06 -0.35
C TYR A 167 -7.07 6.64 -0.01
N ASN A 168 -6.10 5.74 0.17
CA ASN A 168 -6.38 4.49 0.84
C ASN A 168 -6.81 4.76 2.28
N GLY A 169 -7.73 3.94 2.78
CA GLY A 169 -8.19 3.96 4.16
C GLY A 169 -8.12 2.58 4.78
N ILE A 170 -8.17 2.53 6.10
CA ILE A 170 -8.16 1.29 6.86
C ILE A 170 -9.34 1.23 7.84
N ASP A 171 -9.73 0.02 8.22
CA ASP A 171 -10.69 -0.16 9.32
C ASP A 171 -9.98 0.12 10.65
N THR A 172 -10.18 1.34 11.16
CA THR A 172 -9.53 1.80 12.38
C THR A 172 -10.08 1.14 13.64
N SER A 173 -11.29 0.59 13.59
CA SER A 173 -11.98 0.00 14.74
C SER A 173 -11.36 -1.31 15.24
N VAL A 174 -10.60 -1.99 14.38
CA VAL A 174 -9.98 -3.28 14.72
C VAL A 174 -8.66 -3.11 15.51
N PHE A 175 -8.03 -1.93 15.49
CA PHE A 175 -6.72 -1.71 16.08
C PHE A 175 -6.79 -1.45 17.59
N VAL A 176 -6.00 -2.21 18.34
CA VAL A 176 -5.78 -1.93 19.76
C VAL A 176 -4.82 -0.74 19.89
N LYS A 177 -5.29 0.35 20.51
CA LYS A 177 -4.46 1.54 20.71
C LYS A 177 -3.44 1.36 21.82
N ARG A 178 -2.23 1.83 21.57
CA ARG A 178 -1.17 1.93 22.56
C ARG A 178 -1.59 2.93 23.67
N THR A 179 -1.63 2.47 24.91
CA THR A 179 -1.95 3.29 26.09
C THR A 179 -0.73 3.52 26.98
N LYS A 180 0.34 2.73 26.81
CA LYS A 180 1.59 2.84 27.57
C LYS A 180 2.77 2.91 26.62
N GLU A 181 3.78 3.67 26.97
CA GLU A 181 5.02 3.73 26.21
C GLU A 181 5.84 2.45 26.45
N ASN A 182 5.97 1.62 25.44
CA ASN A 182 6.85 0.45 25.44
C ASN A 182 8.23 0.90 24.95
N LYS A 183 9.08 1.36 25.90
CA LYS A 183 10.37 1.96 25.54
C LYS A 183 11.22 1.06 24.68
N ASN A 184 11.75 1.65 23.60
CA ASN A 184 12.79 1.08 22.74
C ASN A 184 12.42 -0.23 22.02
N ARG A 185 11.13 -0.53 21.88
CA ARG A 185 10.63 -1.62 21.05
C ARG A 185 10.15 -1.08 19.71
N PHE A 186 10.81 -1.51 18.65
CA PHE A 186 10.51 -1.06 17.30
C PHE A 186 9.93 -2.21 16.47
N VAL A 187 9.11 -1.87 15.48
CA VAL A 187 8.53 -2.88 14.58
C VAL A 187 8.68 -2.47 13.12
N VAL A 188 8.92 -3.44 12.26
CA VAL A 188 8.79 -3.33 10.80
C VAL A 188 7.65 -4.23 10.36
N CYS A 189 6.73 -3.69 9.54
CA CYS A 189 5.62 -4.44 8.98
C CYS A 189 5.62 -4.23 7.46
N SER A 190 6.22 -5.16 6.71
CA SER A 190 6.29 -5.03 5.25
C SER A 190 6.59 -6.34 4.55
N HIS A 191 6.27 -6.40 3.25
CA HIS A 191 6.76 -7.46 2.38
C HIS A 191 8.28 -7.31 2.18
N LEU A 192 9.06 -8.37 2.45
CA LEU A 192 10.53 -8.31 2.47
C LEU A 192 11.10 -8.27 1.04
N ARG A 193 11.26 -7.05 0.53
CA ARG A 193 11.89 -6.73 -0.76
C ARG A 193 12.98 -5.70 -0.56
N GLU A 194 14.00 -5.70 -1.40
CA GLU A 194 15.09 -4.72 -1.39
C GLU A 194 14.57 -3.27 -1.33
N SER A 195 13.50 -2.98 -2.08
CA SER A 195 12.87 -1.65 -2.14
C SER A 195 12.27 -1.17 -0.81
N LYS A 196 12.14 -2.03 0.20
CA LYS A 196 11.65 -1.65 1.53
C LYS A 196 12.74 -1.14 2.47
N GLY A 197 14.01 -1.18 2.05
CA GLY A 197 15.12 -0.51 2.73
C GLY A 197 15.51 -1.10 4.09
N ILE A 198 15.05 -2.32 4.42
CA ILE A 198 15.34 -2.97 5.72
C ILE A 198 16.85 -3.16 5.90
N GLN A 199 17.59 -3.35 4.82
CA GLN A 199 19.06 -3.40 4.84
C GLN A 199 19.68 -2.11 5.40
N ASP A 200 19.08 -0.93 5.16
CA ASP A 200 19.55 0.33 5.76
C ASP A 200 19.25 0.38 7.25
N LEU A 201 18.13 -0.19 7.68
CA LEU A 201 17.84 -0.34 9.12
C LEU A 201 18.89 -1.22 9.80
N LEU A 202 19.26 -2.36 9.20
CA LEU A 202 20.32 -3.22 9.76
C LEU A 202 21.66 -2.49 9.83
N GLN A 203 22.02 -1.70 8.80
CA GLN A 203 23.20 -0.84 8.82
C GLN A 203 23.11 0.22 9.92
N ALA A 204 21.97 0.90 10.04
CA ALA A 204 21.76 1.92 11.07
C ALA A 204 21.95 1.36 12.48
N VAL A 205 21.42 0.17 12.76
CA VAL A 205 21.59 -0.49 14.06
C VAL A 205 23.05 -0.92 14.26
N SER A 206 23.75 -1.35 13.23
CA SER A 206 25.13 -1.84 13.36
C SER A 206 26.11 -0.76 13.80
N VAL A 207 25.88 0.50 13.40
CA VAL A 207 26.75 1.64 13.72
C VAL A 207 26.44 2.31 15.06
N LEU A 208 25.39 1.89 15.76
CA LEU A 208 25.07 2.40 17.10
C LEU A 208 26.12 1.91 18.12
N GLU A 209 26.33 2.69 19.17
CA GLU A 209 27.14 2.29 20.32
C GLU A 209 26.50 1.10 21.05
N ASN A 210 27.33 0.24 21.67
CA ASN A 210 26.84 -0.97 22.33
C ASN A 210 25.83 -0.67 23.45
N GLU A 211 26.01 0.43 24.17
CA GLU A 211 25.10 0.90 25.24
C GLU A 211 23.70 1.19 24.69
N ILE A 212 23.60 1.69 23.45
CA ILE A 212 22.33 1.94 22.79
C ILE A 212 21.74 0.65 22.22
N LYS A 213 22.56 -0.17 21.54
CA LYS A 213 22.16 -1.47 20.98
C LYS A 213 21.51 -2.39 22.00
N ASN A 214 22.09 -2.43 23.21
CA ASN A 214 21.62 -3.30 24.30
C ASN A 214 20.26 -2.87 24.88
N GLN A 215 19.77 -1.70 24.52
CA GLN A 215 18.49 -1.15 25.01
C GLN A 215 17.35 -1.26 23.98
N ILE A 216 17.63 -1.68 22.74
CA ILE A 216 16.64 -1.73 21.68
C ILE A 216 16.28 -3.17 21.28
N GLN A 217 15.03 -3.34 20.84
CA GLN A 217 14.56 -4.56 20.21
C GLN A 217 13.77 -4.18 18.95
N ILE A 218 14.02 -4.90 17.86
CA ILE A 218 13.35 -4.69 16.57
C ILE A 218 12.74 -6.00 16.10
N ASP A 219 11.42 -6.04 15.99
CA ASP A 219 10.69 -7.17 15.45
C ASP A 219 10.31 -6.86 13.99
N ILE A 220 10.62 -7.77 13.06
CA ILE A 220 10.33 -7.64 11.63
C ILE A 220 9.24 -8.65 11.26
N TYR A 221 8.05 -8.14 10.95
CA TYR A 221 6.93 -8.93 10.44
C TYR A 221 6.82 -8.80 8.93
N GLY A 222 6.64 -9.93 8.29
CA GLY A 222 6.48 -10.08 6.86
C GLY A 222 7.37 -11.17 6.30
N GLU A 223 7.14 -11.48 5.04
CA GLU A 223 7.86 -12.46 4.23
C GLU A 223 8.18 -11.85 2.87
N GLY A 224 9.13 -12.41 2.16
CA GLY A 224 9.44 -11.97 0.81
C GLY A 224 10.75 -12.48 0.25
N PRO A 225 10.99 -12.22 -1.05
CA PRO A 225 12.14 -12.78 -1.75
C PRO A 225 13.49 -12.28 -1.24
N PHE A 226 13.55 -11.23 -0.43
CA PHE A 226 14.77 -10.64 0.11
C PHE A 226 15.03 -11.04 1.57
N GLU A 227 14.27 -11.99 2.11
CA GLU A 227 14.36 -12.40 3.52
C GLU A 227 15.71 -13.06 3.86
N ASN A 228 16.17 -14.00 3.03
CA ASN A 228 17.43 -14.72 3.26
C ASN A 228 18.62 -13.76 3.28
N GLU A 229 18.65 -12.78 2.39
CA GLU A 229 19.69 -11.75 2.34
C GLU A 229 19.69 -10.89 3.60
N LEU A 230 18.50 -10.51 4.09
CA LEU A 230 18.37 -9.73 5.32
C LEU A 230 18.79 -10.50 6.55
N VAL A 231 18.41 -11.78 6.66
CA VAL A 231 18.84 -12.66 7.76
C VAL A 231 20.35 -12.85 7.74
N THR A 232 20.93 -13.13 6.56
CA THR A 232 22.38 -13.25 6.40
C THR A 232 23.10 -11.97 6.81
N MET A 233 22.60 -10.81 6.39
CA MET A 233 23.15 -9.51 6.75
C MET A 233 23.06 -9.25 8.27
N ALA A 234 21.93 -9.54 8.91
CA ALA A 234 21.79 -9.41 10.36
C ALA A 234 22.78 -10.27 11.14
N ASN A 235 23.05 -11.51 10.66
CA ASN A 235 24.06 -12.40 11.24
C ASN A 235 25.47 -11.82 11.09
N HIS A 236 25.84 -11.33 9.91
CA HIS A 236 27.15 -10.72 9.66
C HIS A 236 27.41 -9.46 10.50
N LEU A 237 26.34 -8.70 10.77
CA LEU A 237 26.39 -7.48 11.59
C LEU A 237 26.23 -7.78 13.10
N HIS A 238 26.16 -9.04 13.50
CA HIS A 238 25.97 -9.50 14.89
C HIS A 238 24.72 -8.90 15.59
N LEU A 239 23.59 -8.82 14.84
CA LEU A 239 22.35 -8.23 15.32
C LEU A 239 21.31 -9.24 15.84
N ASN A 240 21.64 -10.54 15.97
CA ASN A 240 20.70 -11.62 16.29
C ASN A 240 20.04 -11.51 17.67
N GLN A 241 20.60 -10.70 18.57
CA GLN A 241 20.03 -10.43 19.90
C GLN A 241 19.18 -9.16 19.93
N ILE A 242 19.08 -8.43 18.79
CA ILE A 242 18.42 -7.12 18.69
C ILE A 242 17.31 -7.19 17.64
N VAL A 243 17.53 -7.85 16.51
CA VAL A 243 16.62 -7.92 15.37
C VAL A 243 16.06 -9.33 15.24
N PHE A 244 14.73 -9.44 15.23
CA PHE A 244 14.01 -10.71 15.20
C PHE A 244 13.06 -10.78 14.01
N PHE A 245 13.29 -11.70 13.08
CA PHE A 245 12.38 -11.99 11.98
C PHE A 245 11.25 -12.89 12.48
N LYS A 246 9.99 -12.40 12.38
CA LYS A 246 8.79 -13.01 12.96
C LYS A 246 7.90 -13.71 11.93
N GLY A 247 8.23 -13.61 10.62
CA GLY A 247 7.35 -14.07 9.56
C GLY A 247 6.08 -13.24 9.45
N SER A 248 5.14 -13.72 8.65
CA SER A 248 3.83 -13.08 8.49
C SER A 248 2.89 -13.35 9.67
N THR A 249 2.01 -12.40 9.97
CA THR A 249 0.99 -12.53 11.01
C THR A 249 -0.34 -11.95 10.58
N SER A 250 -1.44 -12.59 10.96
CA SER A 250 -2.80 -12.06 10.79
C SER A 250 -3.24 -11.15 11.95
N ASN A 251 -2.47 -11.12 13.07
CA ASN A 251 -2.83 -10.43 14.31
C ASN A 251 -2.12 -9.09 14.48
N LEU A 252 -1.66 -8.46 13.41
CA LEU A 252 -0.90 -7.22 13.46
C LEU A 252 -1.66 -6.10 14.20
N TYR A 253 -2.98 -6.03 14.01
CA TYR A 253 -3.87 -5.07 14.65
C TYR A 253 -3.87 -5.13 16.20
N GLN A 254 -3.52 -6.29 16.79
CA GLN A 254 -3.35 -6.44 18.25
C GLN A 254 -1.92 -6.18 18.70
N LEU A 255 -0.93 -6.48 17.85
CA LEU A 255 0.48 -6.47 18.21
C LEU A 255 1.09 -5.07 18.16
N LEU A 256 0.63 -4.20 17.24
CA LEU A 256 1.21 -2.88 17.02
C LEU A 256 1.28 -2.05 18.31
N SER A 257 0.26 -2.09 19.16
CA SER A 257 0.22 -1.35 20.42
C SER A 257 1.34 -1.71 21.42
N ASN A 258 2.08 -2.80 21.19
CA ASN A 258 3.22 -3.23 22.00
C ASN A 258 4.54 -2.56 21.62
N TYR A 259 4.55 -1.68 20.61
CA TYR A 259 5.75 -1.05 20.08
C TYR A 259 5.78 0.45 20.34
N SER A 260 6.99 1.02 20.41
CA SER A 260 7.19 2.48 20.56
C SER A 260 7.03 3.18 19.21
N TYR A 261 7.58 2.60 18.15
CA TYR A 261 7.56 3.14 16.78
C TYR A 261 7.50 2.04 15.74
N LEU A 262 6.82 2.33 14.63
CA LEU A 262 7.00 1.60 13.36
C LEU A 262 8.20 2.17 12.61
N LEU A 263 9.03 1.30 12.04
CA LEU A 263 10.15 1.64 11.15
C LEU A 263 9.81 1.30 9.72
N GLN A 264 9.86 2.28 8.83
CA GLN A 264 9.59 2.11 7.40
C GLN A 264 10.67 2.79 6.56
N PRO A 265 11.86 2.20 6.41
CA PRO A 265 13.01 2.77 5.70
C PRO A 265 12.90 2.62 4.17
N THR A 266 11.71 2.75 3.60
CA THR A 266 11.37 2.38 2.22
C THR A 266 12.02 3.28 1.16
N TYR A 267 12.33 2.68 -0.01
CA TYR A 267 12.76 3.40 -1.23
C TYR A 267 11.62 3.58 -2.24
N MET A 268 10.52 2.87 -2.05
CA MET A 268 9.38 2.90 -2.99
C MET A 268 8.08 2.73 -2.22
N GLU A 269 7.24 3.75 -2.27
CA GLU A 269 5.90 3.72 -1.68
C GLU A 269 4.97 4.63 -2.49
N CYS A 270 3.69 4.33 -2.55
CA CYS A 270 2.68 5.24 -3.08
C CYS A 270 1.83 5.84 -1.96
N PHE A 271 1.31 5.01 -1.08
CA PHE A 271 0.57 5.41 0.12
C PHE A 271 0.51 4.21 1.06
N SER A 272 1.23 4.26 2.18
CA SER A 272 1.50 3.08 3.00
C SER A 272 0.37 2.71 3.93
N LEU A 273 -0.22 1.53 3.74
CA LEU A 273 -1.20 0.99 4.68
C LEU A 273 -0.57 0.68 6.05
N SER A 274 0.68 0.18 6.11
CA SER A 274 1.33 -0.11 7.39
C SER A 274 1.60 1.16 8.22
N VAL A 275 1.79 2.31 7.56
CA VAL A 275 1.85 3.62 8.25
C VAL A 275 0.50 3.98 8.84
N LEU A 276 -0.60 3.83 8.07
CA LEU A 276 -1.95 4.09 8.60
C LEU A 276 -2.27 3.14 9.76
N GLU A 277 -1.96 1.86 9.63
CA GLU A 277 -2.19 0.83 10.65
C GLU A 277 -1.43 1.14 11.96
N SER A 278 -0.18 1.58 11.84
CA SER A 278 0.63 1.98 12.99
C SER A 278 0.04 3.20 13.71
N LEU A 279 -0.31 4.23 12.95
CA LEU A 279 -0.91 5.44 13.53
C LEU A 279 -2.29 5.14 14.13
N ALA A 280 -3.12 4.30 13.51
CA ALA A 280 -4.41 3.88 14.06
C ALA A 280 -4.24 3.15 15.42
N ALA A 281 -3.15 2.38 15.58
CA ALA A 281 -2.77 1.78 16.86
C ALA A 281 -2.13 2.77 17.84
N ASN A 282 -2.14 4.07 17.54
CA ASN A 282 -1.47 5.12 18.32
C ASN A 282 0.05 4.90 18.45
N VAL A 283 0.70 4.36 17.41
CA VAL A 283 2.14 4.11 17.33
C VAL A 283 2.75 5.01 16.27
N PRO A 284 3.58 5.99 16.63
CA PRO A 284 4.22 6.90 15.69
C PRO A 284 5.21 6.16 14.78
N VAL A 285 5.58 6.82 13.68
CA VAL A 285 6.31 6.18 12.59
C VAL A 285 7.65 6.88 12.32
N ILE A 286 8.68 6.10 12.06
CA ILE A 286 9.97 6.58 11.53
C ILE A 286 10.04 6.14 10.07
N THR A 287 10.02 7.08 9.14
CA THR A 287 9.92 6.79 7.70
C THR A 287 10.80 7.70 6.85
N THR A 288 10.85 7.41 5.56
CA THR A 288 11.60 8.20 4.58
C THR A 288 10.73 9.24 3.88
N THR A 289 11.38 10.17 3.17
CA THR A 289 10.72 11.21 2.34
C THR A 289 10.04 10.64 1.08
N VAL A 290 9.87 9.31 0.97
CA VAL A 290 9.44 8.64 -0.26
C VAL A 290 7.92 8.49 -0.37
N GLY A 291 7.40 8.72 -1.57
CA GLY A 291 6.00 8.46 -1.90
C GLY A 291 5.03 9.41 -1.22
N GLY A 292 3.87 8.88 -0.86
CA GLY A 292 2.83 9.60 -0.11
C GLY A 292 3.07 9.64 1.40
N ASN A 293 4.25 9.20 1.90
CA ASN A 293 4.53 9.20 3.34
C ASN A 293 4.45 10.61 3.95
N LEU A 294 4.92 11.63 3.20
CA LEU A 294 4.87 13.04 3.64
C LEU A 294 3.45 13.64 3.62
N GLU A 295 2.46 12.94 3.08
CA GLU A 295 1.05 13.35 3.13
C GLU A 295 0.39 12.92 4.45
N ILE A 296 1.01 11.96 5.16
CA ILE A 296 0.52 11.38 6.41
C ILE A 296 1.41 11.79 7.58
N ILE A 297 2.74 11.71 7.40
CA ILE A 297 3.71 11.92 8.48
C ILE A 297 4.18 13.37 8.48
N GLU A 298 3.98 14.01 9.61
CA GLU A 298 4.54 15.32 9.96
C GLU A 298 5.67 15.13 10.98
N ASN A 299 6.89 15.57 10.60
CA ASN A 299 8.06 15.44 11.48
C ASN A 299 7.82 16.07 12.86
N ASP A 300 8.28 15.39 13.91
CA ASP A 300 8.12 15.76 15.34
C ASP A 300 6.65 15.80 15.84
N LYS A 301 5.67 15.48 14.99
CA LYS A 301 4.25 15.45 15.39
C LYS A 301 3.70 14.05 15.54
N ASN A 302 3.76 13.24 14.49
CA ASN A 302 3.28 11.87 14.49
C ASN A 302 4.34 10.85 14.04
N GLY A 303 5.56 11.35 13.79
CA GLY A 303 6.68 10.52 13.39
C GLY A 303 7.97 11.31 13.22
N PHE A 304 9.01 10.62 12.75
CA PHE A 304 10.28 11.20 12.35
C PHE A 304 10.60 10.82 10.91
N ILE A 305 11.23 11.74 10.20
CA ILE A 305 11.49 11.60 8.76
C ILE A 305 13.00 11.68 8.52
N PHE A 306 13.51 10.78 7.67
CA PHE A 306 14.90 10.79 7.22
C PHE A 306 14.98 10.53 5.69
N GLU A 307 16.14 10.81 5.09
CA GLU A 307 16.31 10.58 3.66
C GLU A 307 16.52 9.09 3.35
N PRO A 308 15.94 8.57 2.25
CA PRO A 308 16.14 7.17 1.86
C PRO A 308 17.64 6.90 1.63
N LYS A 309 18.13 5.76 2.12
CA LYS A 309 19.53 5.33 2.13
C LYS A 309 20.44 6.08 3.12
N ASP A 310 19.90 6.99 3.92
CA ASP A 310 20.64 7.64 5.00
C ASP A 310 20.53 6.82 6.30
N TYR A 311 21.27 5.71 6.36
CA TYR A 311 21.29 4.87 7.57
C TYR A 311 21.96 5.58 8.77
N PHE A 312 22.81 6.58 8.57
CA PHE A 312 23.34 7.39 9.67
C PHE A 312 22.27 8.33 10.26
N GLY A 313 21.44 8.95 9.42
CA GLY A 313 20.30 9.73 9.87
C GLY A 313 19.31 8.86 10.67
N LEU A 314 19.00 7.65 10.19
CA LEU A 314 18.17 6.70 10.92
C LEU A 314 18.82 6.29 12.25
N ALA A 315 20.12 5.98 12.29
CA ALA A 315 20.86 5.68 13.52
C ALA A 315 20.79 6.83 14.53
N THR A 316 20.93 8.07 14.05
CA THR A 316 20.83 9.27 14.88
C THR A 316 19.44 9.41 15.52
N ILE A 317 18.35 9.16 14.75
CA ILE A 317 16.99 9.18 15.28
C ILE A 317 16.82 8.09 16.35
N LEU A 318 17.22 6.85 16.07
CA LEU A 318 17.14 5.73 17.02
C LEU A 318 17.90 6.02 18.31
N LYS A 319 19.14 6.51 18.22
CA LYS A 319 19.95 6.92 19.36
C LYS A 319 19.26 7.99 20.22
N ASN A 320 18.73 9.04 19.60
CA ASN A 320 18.07 10.12 20.31
C ASN A 320 16.76 9.68 20.99
N ILE A 321 16.02 8.72 20.39
CA ILE A 321 14.85 8.13 21.04
C ILE A 321 15.26 7.34 22.29
N VAL A 322 16.30 6.50 22.20
CA VAL A 322 16.79 5.71 23.33
C VAL A 322 17.28 6.60 24.47
N LEU A 323 17.97 7.70 24.14
CA LEU A 323 18.44 8.68 25.12
C LEU A 323 17.32 9.59 25.68
N GLY A 324 16.10 9.51 25.14
CA GLY A 324 14.97 10.34 25.55
C GLY A 324 15.01 11.78 25.00
N ASN A 325 15.92 12.10 24.08
CA ASN A 325 16.01 13.41 23.42
C ASN A 325 14.91 13.62 22.38
N LEU A 326 14.39 12.51 21.78
CA LEU A 326 13.26 12.52 20.85
C LEU A 326 12.14 11.64 21.39
N SER A 327 10.91 12.13 21.39
CA SER A 327 9.73 11.33 21.73
C SER A 327 8.44 11.94 21.19
N ILE A 328 7.49 11.09 20.78
CA ILE A 328 6.13 11.48 20.40
C ILE A 328 5.18 11.02 21.50
N LYS A 329 4.68 11.96 22.31
CA LYS A 329 3.83 11.66 23.49
C LYS A 329 2.34 11.88 23.24
N ARG A 330 1.98 12.61 22.16
CA ARG A 330 0.59 12.89 21.82
C ARG A 330 -0.08 11.68 21.18
N ASP A 331 -1.41 11.67 21.19
CA ASP A 331 -2.19 10.74 20.40
C ASP A 331 -1.99 11.03 18.90
N VAL A 332 -1.62 10.00 18.13
CA VAL A 332 -1.37 10.10 16.69
C VAL A 332 -2.44 9.39 15.84
N SER A 333 -3.47 8.81 16.50
CA SER A 333 -4.51 8.03 15.80
C SER A 333 -5.63 8.89 15.21
N PHE A 334 -5.91 10.06 15.79
CA PHE A 334 -7.07 10.87 15.46
C PHE A 334 -7.20 11.21 13.97
N GLN A 335 -6.09 11.62 13.33
CA GLN A 335 -6.10 11.94 11.89
C GLN A 335 -6.46 10.73 11.03
N ILE A 336 -6.04 9.53 11.44
CA ILE A 336 -6.34 8.31 10.67
C ILE A 336 -7.82 7.95 10.79
N GLU A 337 -8.38 8.11 11.97
CA GLU A 337 -9.81 7.86 12.21
C GLU A 337 -10.72 8.83 11.44
N THR A 338 -10.29 10.08 11.23
CA THR A 338 -11.08 11.09 10.54
C THR A 338 -10.86 11.11 9.03
N ASP A 339 -9.60 11.00 8.56
CA ASP A 339 -9.25 11.30 7.17
C ASP A 339 -8.93 10.06 6.34
N TYR A 340 -8.48 8.98 6.99
CA TYR A 340 -7.96 7.79 6.31
C TYR A 340 -8.66 6.51 6.76
N ASN A 341 -9.95 6.61 7.16
CA ASN A 341 -10.75 5.45 7.51
C ASN A 341 -11.32 4.74 6.27
N LEU A 342 -11.67 3.46 6.46
CA LEU A 342 -12.17 2.59 5.40
C LEU A 342 -13.52 3.09 4.82
N GLU A 343 -14.41 3.62 5.65
CA GLU A 343 -15.71 4.10 5.22
C GLU A 343 -15.57 5.24 4.21
N LYS A 344 -14.73 6.24 4.52
CA LYS A 344 -14.44 7.37 3.62
C LYS A 344 -13.82 6.91 2.30
N MET A 345 -12.89 5.93 2.35
CA MET A 345 -12.33 5.33 1.14
C MET A 345 -13.42 4.68 0.27
N VAL A 346 -14.30 3.89 0.88
CA VAL A 346 -15.40 3.20 0.19
C VAL A 346 -16.37 4.23 -0.41
N GLU A 347 -16.80 5.22 0.35
CA GLU A 347 -17.73 6.27 -0.13
C GLU A 347 -17.17 7.02 -1.34
N ASN A 348 -15.90 7.43 -1.29
CA ASN A 348 -15.26 8.12 -2.40
C ASN A 348 -15.15 7.22 -3.66
N HIS A 349 -14.94 5.91 -3.49
CA HIS A 349 -14.94 4.98 -4.62
C HIS A 349 -16.35 4.72 -5.17
N ILE A 350 -17.37 4.72 -4.34
CA ILE A 350 -18.77 4.63 -4.79
C ILE A 350 -19.16 5.88 -5.62
N GLN A 351 -18.78 7.08 -5.16
CA GLN A 351 -19.12 8.33 -5.87
C GLN A 351 -18.58 8.37 -7.30
N ILE A 352 -17.44 7.77 -7.57
CA ILE A 352 -16.87 7.75 -8.92
C ILE A 352 -17.50 6.71 -9.86
N LEU A 353 -18.39 5.84 -9.38
CA LEU A 353 -19.14 4.89 -10.23
C LEU A 353 -20.30 5.57 -10.98
N ALA A 354 -20.80 6.66 -10.50
CA ALA A 354 -21.93 7.41 -11.05
C ALA A 354 -21.68 7.99 -12.46
#